data_c45a756774ed7b812708f8b2f16d7f62
#
_entry.id   c45a756774ed7b812708f8b2f16d7f62
#
_cell.length_a   1.000
_cell.length_b   1.000
_cell.length_c   1.000
_cell.angle_alpha   90.00
_cell.angle_beta   90.00
_cell.angle_gamma   90.00
#
_symmetry.space_group_name_H-M   'P 1'
#
loop_
_entity.id
_entity.type
_entity.pdbx_description
1 polymer ?
#
loop_
_entity_poly.entity_id
_entity_poly.type
_entity_poly.pdbx_seq_one_letter_code
_entity_poly.pdbx_strand_id
1 'polypeptide(L)'
;MGVVTIYGNKYKFEGLAFRERTLHYCSRFVSAQFRGCGFDGNIFKECDFSNASVYSTSYKGADFEYGRYEEVIFDLCDFSHVCFEGCIFKNSFFTHCKFTKARFINCIFINCMLRDCQLGYRGDPTFYNGEIIKCEYVPYIPMVCPESGPIIGYKKAAAFDNSGSHRGWIDVIVKLEIPEDAKRSSALGRKCRCDKAKVLGIYDIVQFFDPVGVRKDGVIDTITRKHIGDKLSDETVAYSKFAFVPGRISDPFPYKVGQWVYPDEWDDNRFDECSHGIHFFVNAQEAIDY
;
A
#
# COMPACT_ATOMS: atom_id res chain seq x y z
N MET A 1 10.76 37.22 -1.00
CA MET A 1 12.23 37.03 -0.99
C MET A 1 12.55 36.17 0.20
N GLY A 2 13.11 34.96 -0.03
CA GLY A 2 13.45 34.06 1.07
C GLY A 2 14.71 34.53 1.80
N VAL A 3 14.81 34.19 3.08
CA VAL A 3 15.91 34.60 3.95
C VAL A 3 16.61 33.39 4.53
N VAL A 4 17.93 33.40 4.52
CA VAL A 4 18.78 32.47 5.28
C VAL A 4 19.41 33.23 6.42
N THR A 5 19.17 32.80 7.64
CA THR A 5 19.79 33.40 8.83
C THR A 5 20.63 32.32 9.56
N ILE A 6 21.83 32.66 9.94
CA ILE A 6 22.76 31.77 10.64
C ILE A 6 22.96 32.29 12.05
N TYR A 7 22.64 31.47 13.05
CA TYR A 7 22.90 31.75 14.46
C TYR A 7 23.83 30.69 15.04
N GLY A 8 25.11 30.99 15.16
CA GLY A 8 26.08 29.99 15.56
C GLY A 8 26.12 28.81 14.58
N ASN A 9 25.82 27.60 15.09
CA ASN A 9 25.76 26.39 14.26
C ASN A 9 24.32 26.05 13.78
N LYS A 10 23.36 26.94 13.93
CA LYS A 10 21.97 26.73 13.52
C LYS A 10 21.65 27.54 12.28
N TYR A 11 20.99 26.89 11.32
CA TYR A 11 20.53 27.50 10.09
C TYR A 11 19.03 27.73 10.15
N LYS A 12 18.59 28.92 9.76
CA LYS A 12 17.16 29.27 9.62
C LYS A 12 16.90 29.62 8.17
N PHE A 13 15.92 28.93 7.57
CA PHE A 13 15.48 29.14 6.21
C PHE A 13 14.03 29.59 6.21
N GLU A 14 13.74 30.73 5.64
CA GLU A 14 12.36 31.27 5.57
C GLU A 14 11.98 31.66 4.14
N GLY A 15 10.84 31.18 3.68
CA GLY A 15 10.24 31.56 2.40
C GLY A 15 11.11 31.26 1.17
N LEU A 16 12.02 30.31 1.27
CA LEU A 16 12.89 29.93 0.15
C LEU A 16 12.16 28.88 -0.72
N ALA A 17 12.25 29.04 -2.03
CA ALA A 17 11.87 28.02 -2.99
C ALA A 17 13.09 27.58 -3.79
N PHE A 18 13.29 26.28 -3.86
CA PHE A 18 14.36 25.66 -4.62
C PHE A 18 13.78 25.17 -5.96
N ARG A 19 14.61 25.18 -7.01
CA ARG A 19 14.20 24.64 -8.31
C ARG A 19 13.96 23.15 -8.18
N GLU A 20 13.00 22.62 -8.92
CA GLU A 20 12.79 21.20 -9.07
C GLU A 20 14.10 20.48 -9.44
N ARG A 21 14.24 19.24 -8.96
CA ARG A 21 15.43 18.38 -9.16
C ARG A 21 16.75 18.95 -8.61
N THR A 22 16.70 19.93 -7.71
CA THR A 22 17.89 20.31 -6.95
C THR A 22 18.32 19.12 -6.09
N LEU A 23 19.58 18.71 -6.24
CA LEU A 23 20.19 17.62 -5.48
C LEU A 23 20.84 18.16 -4.20
N HIS A 24 20.36 17.69 -3.06
CA HIS A 24 20.97 17.87 -1.74
C HIS A 24 21.65 16.55 -1.35
N TYR A 25 22.97 16.46 -1.54
CA TYR A 25 23.73 15.25 -1.25
C TYR A 25 24.56 15.43 0.02
N CYS A 26 24.49 14.44 0.93
CA CYS A 26 25.17 14.44 2.23
C CYS A 26 25.03 15.76 3.01
N SER A 27 23.93 16.48 2.77
CA SER A 27 23.70 17.79 3.41
C SER A 27 23.32 17.62 4.88
N ARG A 28 23.97 18.38 5.75
CA ARG A 28 23.66 18.34 7.19
C ARG A 28 22.76 19.51 7.55
N PHE A 29 21.47 19.22 7.71
CA PHE A 29 20.46 20.14 8.19
C PHE A 29 20.19 20.00 9.69
N VAL A 30 21.19 19.52 10.43
CA VAL A 30 21.12 19.26 11.87
C VAL A 30 20.74 20.53 12.63
N SER A 31 19.69 20.45 13.44
CA SER A 31 19.13 21.59 14.18
C SER A 31 18.68 22.78 13.31
N ALA A 32 18.50 22.59 12.01
CA ALA A 32 18.02 23.63 11.12
C ALA A 32 16.54 23.95 11.35
N GLN A 33 16.16 25.17 11.05
CA GLN A 33 14.76 25.62 11.05
C GLN A 33 14.33 25.99 9.64
N PHE A 34 13.26 25.36 9.17
CA PHE A 34 12.64 25.65 7.87
C PHE A 34 11.24 26.20 8.09
N ARG A 35 10.90 27.33 7.48
CA ARG A 35 9.57 27.92 7.57
C ARG A 35 9.10 28.43 6.22
N GLY A 36 7.97 27.91 5.76
CA GLY A 36 7.37 28.34 4.49
C GLY A 36 8.28 28.10 3.29
N CYS A 37 9.12 27.06 3.34
CA CYS A 37 10.02 26.75 2.24
C CYS A 37 9.36 25.82 1.22
N GLY A 38 9.87 25.85 -0.03
CA GLY A 38 9.42 24.96 -1.11
C GLY A 38 10.60 24.12 -1.62
N PHE A 39 10.46 22.80 -1.52
CA PHE A 39 11.41 21.80 -2.00
C PHE A 39 10.72 20.82 -2.96
N ASP A 40 9.72 21.27 -3.68
CA ASP A 40 8.93 20.43 -4.57
C ASP A 40 9.83 19.79 -5.65
N GLY A 41 9.71 18.47 -5.83
CA GLY A 41 10.51 17.71 -6.79
C GLY A 41 12.01 17.70 -6.52
N ASN A 42 12.47 18.12 -5.34
CA ASN A 42 13.90 18.09 -4.99
C ASN A 42 14.32 16.67 -4.58
N ILE A 43 15.64 16.42 -4.63
CA ILE A 43 16.25 15.13 -4.28
C ILE A 43 17.14 15.33 -3.05
N PHE A 44 16.83 14.58 -1.97
CA PHE A 44 17.61 14.57 -0.73
C PHE A 44 18.24 13.20 -0.55
N LYS A 45 19.54 13.10 -0.79
CA LYS A 45 20.24 11.82 -0.67
C LYS A 45 21.24 11.85 0.49
N GLU A 46 21.13 10.86 1.38
CA GLU A 46 22.00 10.73 2.55
C GLU A 46 22.04 12.00 3.43
N CYS A 47 20.93 12.73 3.48
CA CYS A 47 20.83 13.97 4.25
C CYS A 47 20.50 13.69 5.72
N ASP A 48 21.04 14.53 6.60
CA ASP A 48 20.80 14.45 8.04
C ASP A 48 19.98 15.67 8.49
N PHE A 49 18.73 15.43 8.89
CA PHE A 49 17.79 16.43 9.43
C PHE A 49 17.65 16.34 10.96
N SER A 50 18.52 15.61 11.65
CA SER A 50 18.38 15.40 13.09
C SER A 50 18.21 16.71 13.86
N ASN A 51 17.26 16.73 14.78
CA ASN A 51 16.88 17.90 15.58
C ASN A 51 16.35 19.09 14.78
N ALA A 52 16.02 18.94 13.50
CA ALA A 52 15.46 20.01 12.70
C ALA A 52 14.01 20.30 13.06
N SER A 53 13.59 21.55 12.86
CA SER A 53 12.20 21.97 12.97
C SER A 53 11.72 22.49 11.62
N VAL A 54 10.68 21.87 11.07
CA VAL A 54 10.18 22.14 9.73
C VAL A 54 8.71 22.51 9.84
N TYR A 55 8.38 23.75 9.47
CA TYR A 55 7.04 24.30 9.59
C TYR A 55 6.53 24.82 8.24
N SER A 56 5.32 24.43 7.87
CA SER A 56 4.61 24.92 6.67
C SER A 56 5.48 24.86 5.41
N THR A 57 6.20 23.76 5.23
CA THR A 57 7.16 23.56 4.13
C THR A 57 6.60 22.51 3.16
N SER A 58 6.76 22.76 1.86
CA SER A 58 6.35 21.84 0.80
C SER A 58 7.51 21.00 0.30
N TYR A 59 7.29 19.68 0.22
CA TYR A 59 8.19 18.69 -0.35
C TYR A 59 7.47 17.86 -1.43
N LYS A 60 6.43 18.41 -2.03
CA LYS A 60 5.58 17.68 -2.96
C LYS A 60 6.38 17.07 -4.11
N GLY A 61 6.26 15.74 -4.29
CA GLY A 61 6.98 15.01 -5.34
C GLY A 61 8.50 14.95 -5.15
N ALA A 62 9.02 15.27 -3.97
CA ALA A 62 10.44 15.15 -3.67
C ALA A 62 10.85 13.69 -3.43
N ASP A 63 12.12 13.38 -3.63
CA ASP A 63 12.72 12.08 -3.35
C ASP A 63 13.70 12.20 -2.17
N PHE A 64 13.55 11.31 -1.19
CA PHE A 64 14.40 11.20 -0.02
C PHE A 64 15.03 9.81 0.01
N GLU A 65 16.36 9.75 -0.12
CA GLU A 65 17.09 8.49 -0.16
C GLU A 65 18.08 8.40 1.02
N TYR A 66 17.98 7.34 1.81
CA TYR A 66 18.91 6.98 2.90
C TYR A 66 19.14 8.11 3.92
N GLY A 67 18.12 8.94 4.12
CA GLY A 67 18.17 10.06 5.04
C GLY A 67 17.97 9.66 6.50
N ARG A 68 18.53 10.48 7.41
CA ARG A 68 18.38 10.34 8.86
C ARG A 68 17.52 11.46 9.43
N TYR A 69 16.50 11.08 10.17
CA TYR A 69 15.50 11.97 10.78
C TYR A 69 15.31 11.59 12.25
N GLU A 70 16.21 12.04 13.12
CA GLU A 70 16.13 11.81 14.57
C GLU A 70 15.70 13.09 15.28
N GLU A 71 14.66 12.99 16.11
CA GLU A 71 14.09 14.14 16.85
C GLU A 71 13.66 15.31 15.95
N VAL A 72 13.16 15.02 14.74
CA VAL A 72 12.69 16.05 13.80
C VAL A 72 11.22 16.37 14.07
N ILE A 73 10.88 17.65 13.99
CA ILE A 73 9.50 18.11 14.05
C ILE A 73 9.10 18.60 12.66
N PHE A 74 8.10 17.94 12.06
CA PHE A 74 7.41 18.37 10.86
C PHE A 74 5.99 18.80 11.22
N ASP A 75 5.66 20.05 10.99
CA ASP A 75 4.32 20.57 11.23
C ASP A 75 3.79 21.32 10.00
N LEU A 76 2.54 21.01 9.61
CA LEU A 76 1.87 21.59 8.43
C LEU A 76 2.66 21.36 7.11
N CYS A 77 3.43 20.30 7.00
CA CYS A 77 4.22 20.01 5.81
C CYS A 77 3.44 19.23 4.75
N ASP A 78 3.74 19.47 3.49
CA ASP A 78 3.15 18.75 2.36
C ASP A 78 4.15 17.76 1.77
N PHE A 79 3.95 16.47 2.06
CA PHE A 79 4.70 15.33 1.51
C PHE A 79 3.89 14.55 0.46
N SER A 80 2.94 15.20 -0.21
CA SER A 80 2.15 14.54 -1.25
C SER A 80 3.05 14.09 -2.40
N HIS A 81 2.85 12.85 -2.88
CA HIS A 81 3.63 12.22 -3.95
C HIS A 81 5.14 12.07 -3.67
N VAL A 82 5.56 12.22 -2.43
CA VAL A 82 6.97 12.06 -2.04
C VAL A 82 7.37 10.57 -2.09
N CYS A 83 8.64 10.30 -2.33
CA CYS A 83 9.24 8.99 -2.14
C CYS A 83 10.30 9.06 -1.04
N PHE A 84 10.12 8.26 0.01
CA PHE A 84 11.14 7.97 1.01
C PHE A 84 11.69 6.57 0.76
N GLU A 85 12.99 6.43 0.58
CA GLU A 85 13.65 5.14 0.41
C GLU A 85 14.81 4.98 1.40
N GLY A 86 14.80 3.88 2.16
CA GLY A 86 15.84 3.56 3.14
C GLY A 86 16.00 4.60 4.26
N CYS A 87 14.99 5.42 4.51
CA CYS A 87 15.03 6.49 5.51
C CYS A 87 14.73 5.97 6.91
N ILE A 88 15.40 6.58 7.92
CA ILE A 88 15.20 6.24 9.34
C ILE A 88 14.62 7.46 10.06
N PHE A 89 13.40 7.30 10.57
CA PHE A 89 12.71 8.26 11.43
C PHE A 89 12.73 7.74 12.86
N LYS A 90 13.29 8.52 13.79
CA LYS A 90 13.38 8.13 15.19
C LYS A 90 13.01 9.30 16.08
N ASN A 91 12.13 9.04 17.06
CA ASN A 91 11.66 10.06 18.00
C ASN A 91 11.12 11.32 17.29
N SER A 92 10.55 11.18 16.10
CA SER A 92 10.17 12.31 15.25
C SER A 92 8.66 12.53 15.27
N PHE A 93 8.27 13.79 15.07
CA PHE A 93 6.88 14.24 15.14
C PHE A 93 6.42 14.75 13.79
N PHE A 94 5.28 14.24 13.33
CA PHE A 94 4.57 14.72 12.16
C PHE A 94 3.20 15.20 12.61
N THR A 95 2.93 16.49 12.46
CA THR A 95 1.67 17.10 12.89
C THR A 95 1.04 17.81 11.71
N HIS A 96 -0.25 17.56 11.44
CA HIS A 96 -1.01 18.16 10.34
C HIS A 96 -0.33 18.02 8.95
N CYS A 97 0.50 17.00 8.76
CA CYS A 97 1.20 16.77 7.51
C CYS A 97 0.33 16.05 6.48
N LYS A 98 0.60 16.27 5.19
CA LYS A 98 -0.06 15.59 4.08
C LYS A 98 0.88 14.54 3.49
N PHE A 99 0.38 13.30 3.36
CA PHE A 99 1.11 12.18 2.78
C PHE A 99 0.36 11.54 1.61
N THR A 100 -0.53 12.28 0.96
CA THR A 100 -1.33 11.76 -0.17
C THR A 100 -0.41 11.19 -1.25
N LYS A 101 -0.56 9.89 -1.57
CA LYS A 101 0.28 9.15 -2.53
C LYS A 101 1.79 9.18 -2.23
N ALA A 102 2.18 9.38 -0.99
CA ALA A 102 3.55 9.20 -0.56
C ALA A 102 3.95 7.72 -0.60
N ARG A 103 5.22 7.43 -0.84
CA ARG A 103 5.78 6.08 -0.83
C ARG A 103 6.88 5.99 0.21
N PHE A 104 6.81 4.98 1.04
CA PHE A 104 7.84 4.65 2.04
C PHE A 104 8.40 3.27 1.72
N ILE A 105 9.63 3.21 1.24
CA ILE A 105 10.29 1.99 0.77
C ILE A 105 11.46 1.69 1.70
N ASN A 106 11.49 0.53 2.36
CA ASN A 106 12.53 0.14 3.31
C ASN A 106 12.76 1.18 4.42
N CYS A 107 11.72 1.92 4.82
CA CYS A 107 11.80 2.95 5.86
C CYS A 107 11.55 2.39 7.24
N ILE A 108 12.20 2.95 8.25
CA ILE A 108 12.04 2.56 9.64
C ILE A 108 11.53 3.76 10.45
N PHE A 109 10.42 3.56 11.16
CA PHE A 109 9.84 4.53 12.09
C PHE A 109 9.94 3.98 13.50
N ILE A 110 10.65 4.67 14.38
CA ILE A 110 10.84 4.28 15.79
C ILE A 110 10.40 5.43 16.71
N ASN A 111 9.46 5.16 17.62
CA ASN A 111 8.92 6.15 18.57
C ASN A 111 8.44 7.43 17.88
N CYS A 112 7.84 7.34 16.71
CA CYS A 112 7.34 8.50 15.97
C CYS A 112 5.87 8.77 16.29
N MET A 113 5.47 10.04 16.18
CA MET A 113 4.08 10.47 16.34
C MET A 113 3.58 11.10 15.04
N LEU A 114 2.46 10.60 14.50
CA LEU A 114 1.82 11.11 13.28
C LEU A 114 0.43 11.67 13.63
N ARG A 115 0.38 12.87 14.20
CA ARG A 115 -0.84 13.49 14.69
C ARG A 115 -1.55 14.31 13.63
N ASP A 116 -2.85 14.08 13.45
CA ASP A 116 -3.72 14.84 12.52
C ASP A 116 -3.18 14.91 11.09
N CYS A 117 -2.46 13.86 10.65
CA CYS A 117 -1.91 13.77 9.31
C CYS A 117 -2.95 13.28 8.31
N GLN A 118 -2.92 13.88 7.09
CA GLN A 118 -3.74 13.42 5.98
C GLN A 118 -3.01 12.32 5.23
N LEU A 119 -3.51 11.10 5.32
CA LEU A 119 -2.96 9.96 4.59
C LEU A 119 -3.60 9.75 3.20
N GLY A 120 -4.65 10.51 2.86
CA GLY A 120 -5.30 10.46 1.55
C GLY A 120 -6.54 9.55 1.51
N TYR A 121 -7.38 9.78 0.48
CA TYR A 121 -8.55 8.98 0.15
C TYR A 121 -8.36 8.45 -1.27
N ARG A 122 -8.18 7.16 -1.48
CA ARG A 122 -7.82 6.51 -2.76
C ARG A 122 -6.43 6.93 -3.31
N GLY A 123 -5.43 6.21 -2.96
CA GLY A 123 -4.03 6.39 -3.38
C GLY A 123 -3.15 6.80 -2.22
N ASP A 124 -3.32 6.10 -1.15
CA ASP A 124 -2.72 6.29 0.17
C ASP A 124 -1.22 6.05 0.16
N PRO A 125 -0.49 6.55 1.18
CA PRO A 125 0.93 6.27 1.28
C PRO A 125 1.16 4.76 1.26
N THR A 126 2.08 4.32 0.43
CA THR A 126 2.44 2.91 0.31
C THR A 126 3.67 2.65 1.15
N PHE A 127 3.59 1.68 2.06
CA PHE A 127 4.73 1.22 2.84
C PHE A 127 5.21 -0.11 2.27
N TYR A 128 6.49 -0.17 1.88
CA TYR A 128 7.14 -1.37 1.36
C TYR A 128 8.29 -1.74 2.28
N ASN A 129 8.29 -2.96 2.84
CA ASN A 129 9.35 -3.51 3.70
C ASN A 129 9.82 -2.55 4.81
N GLY A 130 8.91 -1.72 5.32
CA GLY A 130 9.22 -0.78 6.39
C GLY A 130 8.80 -1.33 7.76
N GLU A 131 9.40 -0.79 8.81
CA GLU A 131 9.06 -1.11 10.19
C GLU A 131 8.49 0.11 10.91
N ILE A 132 7.40 -0.11 11.65
CA ILE A 132 6.79 0.90 12.53
C ILE A 132 6.83 0.37 13.94
N ILE A 133 7.74 0.92 14.76
CA ILE A 133 8.01 0.44 16.11
C ILE A 133 7.62 1.49 17.13
N LYS A 134 6.71 1.15 18.06
CA LYS A 134 6.29 2.02 19.18
C LYS A 134 5.87 3.42 18.76
N CYS A 135 5.21 3.56 17.60
CA CYS A 135 4.69 4.84 17.13
C CYS A 135 3.33 5.12 17.75
N GLU A 136 3.12 6.36 18.21
CA GLU A 136 1.85 6.84 18.78
C GLU A 136 1.12 7.73 17.77
N TYR A 137 -0.23 7.79 17.90
CA TYR A 137 -1.10 8.60 17.05
C TYR A 137 -0.90 8.34 15.54
N VAL A 138 -0.43 7.15 15.17
CA VAL A 138 -0.59 6.73 13.78
C VAL A 138 -2.08 6.86 13.49
N PRO A 139 -2.50 7.59 12.45
CA PRO A 139 -3.90 7.76 12.16
C PRO A 139 -4.60 6.40 12.18
N TYR A 140 -5.75 6.32 12.84
CA TYR A 140 -6.55 5.11 12.81
C TYR A 140 -6.98 4.90 11.36
N ILE A 141 -6.33 3.95 10.72
CA ILE A 141 -6.72 3.46 9.41
C ILE A 141 -7.63 2.27 9.69
N PRO A 142 -8.95 2.43 9.52
CA PRO A 142 -9.87 1.33 9.76
C PRO A 142 -9.49 0.17 8.84
N MET A 143 -9.49 -1.03 9.38
CA MET A 143 -9.35 -2.21 8.53
C MET A 143 -10.51 -2.27 7.54
N VAL A 144 -10.21 -2.63 6.30
CA VAL A 144 -11.25 -2.87 5.29
C VAL A 144 -12.07 -4.11 5.65
N CYS A 145 -11.42 -5.13 6.21
CA CYS A 145 -12.12 -6.28 6.77
C CYS A 145 -12.60 -5.97 8.20
N PRO A 146 -13.81 -6.37 8.59
CA PRO A 146 -14.30 -6.26 9.96
C PRO A 146 -13.34 -6.89 10.98
N GLU A 147 -13.16 -6.22 12.11
CA GLU A 147 -12.25 -6.68 13.19
C GLU A 147 -12.82 -7.87 13.96
N SER A 148 -14.14 -8.06 13.93
CA SER A 148 -14.86 -9.10 14.66
C SER A 148 -15.95 -9.74 13.82
N GLY A 149 -16.41 -10.91 14.24
CA GLY A 149 -17.43 -11.72 13.56
C GLY A 149 -16.88 -12.48 12.33
N PRO A 150 -17.55 -13.51 11.86
CA PRO A 150 -17.17 -14.22 10.65
C PRO A 150 -17.44 -13.35 9.42
N ILE A 151 -16.57 -13.42 8.41
CA ILE A 151 -16.73 -12.66 7.16
C ILE A 151 -16.56 -13.55 5.95
N ILE A 152 -17.14 -13.12 4.84
CA ILE A 152 -16.92 -13.71 3.53
C ILE A 152 -15.87 -12.90 2.80
N GLY A 153 -14.85 -13.61 2.27
CA GLY A 153 -13.80 -13.03 1.44
C GLY A 153 -13.77 -13.69 0.06
N TYR A 154 -13.15 -13.01 -0.88
CA TYR A 154 -13.00 -13.44 -2.27
C TYR A 154 -11.54 -13.33 -2.70
N LYS A 155 -11.05 -14.36 -3.37
CA LYS A 155 -9.67 -14.41 -3.85
C LYS A 155 -9.64 -14.83 -5.31
N LYS A 156 -8.93 -14.06 -6.13
CA LYS A 156 -8.61 -14.49 -7.49
C LYS A 156 -7.53 -15.58 -7.47
N ALA A 157 -7.77 -16.65 -8.17
CA ALA A 157 -6.90 -17.81 -8.28
C ALA A 157 -6.92 -18.35 -9.71
N ALA A 158 -6.20 -19.43 -9.98
CA ALA A 158 -6.24 -20.15 -11.23
C ALA A 158 -6.68 -21.59 -11.01
N ALA A 159 -7.55 -22.11 -11.88
CA ALA A 159 -7.91 -23.53 -11.91
C ALA A 159 -7.66 -24.10 -13.30
N PHE A 160 -7.42 -25.42 -13.37
CA PHE A 160 -7.27 -26.09 -14.65
C PHE A 160 -8.63 -26.58 -15.14
N ASP A 161 -9.08 -26.05 -16.27
CA ASP A 161 -10.33 -26.48 -16.91
C ASP A 161 -10.07 -27.67 -17.83
N ASN A 162 -10.73 -28.79 -17.53
CA ASN A 162 -10.73 -30.00 -18.35
C ASN A 162 -12.04 -30.20 -19.15
N SER A 163 -13.01 -29.30 -19.01
CA SER A 163 -14.40 -29.51 -19.44
C SER A 163 -14.65 -29.11 -20.91
N GLY A 164 -13.80 -29.42 -21.86
CA GLY A 164 -14.19 -29.26 -23.27
C GLY A 164 -13.25 -28.50 -24.17
N SER A 165 -13.73 -27.52 -24.95
CA SER A 165 -13.03 -26.86 -26.03
C SER A 165 -11.85 -25.96 -25.65
N HIS A 166 -11.70 -25.64 -24.35
CA HIS A 166 -10.62 -24.80 -23.83
C HIS A 166 -9.89 -25.51 -22.69
N ARG A 167 -9.05 -26.51 -23.01
CA ARG A 167 -8.15 -27.11 -22.02
C ARG A 167 -7.08 -26.10 -21.63
N GLY A 168 -7.06 -25.68 -20.37
CA GLY A 168 -6.04 -24.75 -19.89
C GLY A 168 -6.34 -24.14 -18.53
N TRP A 169 -5.43 -23.27 -18.10
CA TRP A 169 -5.61 -22.50 -16.88
C TRP A 169 -6.56 -21.35 -17.09
N ILE A 170 -7.59 -21.28 -16.26
CA ILE A 170 -8.58 -20.20 -16.25
C ILE A 170 -8.50 -19.44 -14.93
N ASP A 171 -8.84 -18.15 -14.99
CA ASP A 171 -9.02 -17.33 -13.79
C ASP A 171 -10.33 -17.68 -13.10
N VAL A 172 -10.27 -17.87 -11.80
CA VAL A 172 -11.42 -18.21 -10.97
C VAL A 172 -11.47 -17.36 -9.71
N ILE A 173 -12.63 -17.27 -9.09
CA ILE A 173 -12.83 -16.66 -7.77
C ILE A 173 -13.07 -17.75 -6.74
N VAL A 174 -12.23 -17.79 -5.74
CA VAL A 174 -12.39 -18.62 -4.54
C VAL A 174 -13.16 -17.82 -3.50
N LYS A 175 -14.32 -18.31 -3.08
CA LYS A 175 -15.12 -17.75 -1.98
C LYS A 175 -14.67 -18.39 -0.67
N LEU A 176 -14.31 -17.56 0.28
CA LEU A 176 -13.73 -17.94 1.57
C LEU A 176 -14.65 -17.51 2.71
N GLU A 177 -14.78 -18.35 3.73
CA GLU A 177 -15.28 -17.98 5.04
C GLU A 177 -14.06 -17.77 5.95
N ILE A 178 -13.91 -16.57 6.46
CA ILE A 178 -12.90 -16.21 7.45
C ILE A 178 -13.59 -16.22 8.82
N PRO A 179 -13.26 -17.16 9.71
CA PRO A 179 -13.98 -17.31 10.98
C PRO A 179 -13.64 -16.17 11.93
N GLU A 180 -14.47 -15.99 12.97
CA GLU A 180 -14.30 -14.93 13.95
C GLU A 180 -12.94 -14.94 14.65
N ASP A 181 -12.42 -16.13 14.92
CA ASP A 181 -11.15 -16.34 15.60
C ASP A 181 -9.92 -16.31 14.67
N ALA A 182 -10.10 -15.98 13.39
CA ALA A 182 -8.99 -15.77 12.47
C ALA A 182 -8.30 -14.44 12.77
N LYS A 183 -6.96 -14.46 12.80
CA LYS A 183 -6.18 -13.23 12.72
C LYS A 183 -6.41 -12.58 11.37
N ARG A 184 -6.56 -11.28 11.36
CA ARG A 184 -6.88 -10.51 10.16
C ARG A 184 -6.02 -9.26 10.09
N SER A 185 -5.67 -8.89 8.89
CA SER A 185 -4.96 -7.65 8.62
C SER A 185 -5.45 -7.06 7.30
N SER A 186 -5.64 -5.77 7.28
CA SER A 186 -5.69 -4.98 6.06
C SER A 186 -4.97 -3.67 6.33
N ALA A 187 -4.17 -3.26 5.37
CA ALA A 187 -3.40 -2.04 5.50
C ALA A 187 -4.11 -0.86 4.85
N LEU A 188 -3.43 -0.22 3.96
CA LEU A 188 -3.84 1.00 3.29
C LEU A 188 -4.68 0.72 2.04
N GLY A 189 -4.57 -0.47 1.50
CA GLY A 189 -5.32 -0.92 0.34
C GLY A 189 -6.59 -1.70 0.72
N ARG A 190 -7.32 -2.14 -0.30
CA ARG A 190 -8.53 -2.95 -0.12
C ARG A 190 -8.24 -4.44 -0.01
N LYS A 191 -6.98 -4.83 -0.15
CA LYS A 191 -6.50 -6.19 -0.02
C LYS A 191 -6.34 -6.55 1.46
N CYS A 192 -7.00 -7.61 1.87
CA CYS A 192 -6.98 -8.13 3.24
C CYS A 192 -6.16 -9.41 3.32
N ARG A 193 -5.71 -9.76 4.52
CA ARG A 193 -5.03 -11.02 4.84
C ARG A 193 -5.67 -11.69 6.04
N CYS A 194 -5.61 -13.01 6.09
CA CYS A 194 -5.98 -13.81 7.28
C CYS A 194 -5.04 -15.01 7.45
N ASP A 195 -4.99 -15.55 8.67
CA ASP A 195 -4.18 -16.71 9.03
C ASP A 195 -4.92 -18.04 8.81
N LYS A 196 -6.23 -17.99 8.55
CA LYS A 196 -7.02 -19.17 8.19
C LYS A 196 -8.31 -18.79 7.50
N ALA A 197 -8.76 -19.66 6.62
CA ALA A 197 -10.06 -19.55 5.97
C ALA A 197 -10.60 -20.92 5.58
N LYS A 198 -11.93 -21.03 5.39
CA LYS A 198 -12.58 -22.20 4.82
C LYS A 198 -13.03 -21.91 3.42
N VAL A 199 -12.76 -22.79 2.48
CA VAL A 199 -13.20 -22.64 1.09
C VAL A 199 -14.67 -23.04 0.97
N LEU A 200 -15.52 -22.08 0.61
CA LEU A 200 -16.96 -22.29 0.43
C LEU A 200 -17.34 -22.66 -1.01
N GLY A 201 -16.58 -22.21 -1.98
CA GLY A 201 -16.84 -22.47 -3.39
C GLY A 201 -15.80 -21.85 -4.30
N ILE A 202 -15.73 -22.35 -5.52
CA ILE A 202 -14.88 -21.83 -6.61
C ILE A 202 -15.82 -21.49 -7.75
N TYR A 203 -15.65 -20.29 -8.33
CA TYR A 203 -16.55 -19.72 -9.33
C TYR A 203 -15.75 -19.30 -10.56
N ASP A 204 -16.31 -19.46 -11.73
CA ASP A 204 -15.74 -18.89 -12.94
C ASP A 204 -15.86 -17.36 -13.00
N ILE A 205 -15.20 -16.75 -13.95
CA ILE A 205 -15.29 -15.31 -14.24
C ILE A 205 -15.88 -15.16 -15.62
N VAL A 206 -17.11 -14.65 -15.69
CA VAL A 206 -17.79 -14.36 -16.94
C VAL A 206 -17.49 -12.95 -17.42
N GLN A 207 -17.38 -12.80 -18.72
CA GLN A 207 -17.06 -11.54 -19.37
C GLN A 207 -18.21 -11.08 -20.22
N PHE A 208 -18.64 -9.85 -20.03
CA PHE A 208 -19.69 -9.20 -20.80
C PHE A 208 -19.13 -8.01 -21.57
N PHE A 209 -19.71 -7.72 -22.71
CA PHE A 209 -19.40 -6.56 -23.52
C PHE A 209 -20.61 -5.63 -23.52
N ASP A 210 -20.54 -4.56 -22.74
CA ASP A 210 -21.60 -3.57 -22.68
C ASP A 210 -21.39 -2.48 -23.71
N PRO A 211 -22.38 -2.19 -24.59
CA PRO A 211 -22.30 -1.06 -25.51
C PRO A 211 -22.29 0.26 -24.72
N VAL A 212 -21.34 1.13 -24.99
CA VAL A 212 -21.23 2.46 -24.36
C VAL A 212 -21.51 3.60 -25.32
N GLY A 213 -21.52 3.35 -26.60
CA GLY A 213 -21.80 4.37 -27.61
C GLY A 213 -21.69 3.82 -29.03
N VAL A 214 -22.15 4.61 -29.98
CA VAL A 214 -22.00 4.33 -31.41
C VAL A 214 -21.17 5.47 -32.00
N ARG A 215 -20.05 5.14 -32.62
CA ARG A 215 -19.20 6.10 -33.33
C ARG A 215 -19.90 6.64 -34.60
N LYS A 216 -19.42 7.77 -35.11
CA LYS A 216 -19.95 8.36 -36.35
C LYS A 216 -19.87 7.46 -37.57
N ASP A 217 -18.95 6.47 -37.55
CA ASP A 217 -18.77 5.44 -38.56
C ASP A 217 -19.66 4.20 -38.37
N GLY A 218 -20.55 4.23 -37.38
CA GLY A 218 -21.45 3.13 -37.04
C GLY A 218 -20.85 2.03 -36.20
N VAL A 219 -19.59 2.15 -35.77
CA VAL A 219 -18.94 1.18 -34.88
C VAL A 219 -19.45 1.37 -33.47
N ILE A 220 -19.85 0.26 -32.84
CA ILE A 220 -20.29 0.24 -31.44
C ILE A 220 -19.08 0.14 -30.53
N ASP A 221 -18.85 1.17 -29.72
CA ASP A 221 -17.88 1.10 -28.65
C ASP A 221 -18.44 0.25 -27.51
N THR A 222 -17.66 -0.71 -27.04
CA THR A 222 -18.03 -1.60 -25.94
C THR A 222 -17.03 -1.50 -24.80
N ILE A 223 -17.52 -1.55 -23.55
CA ILE A 223 -16.66 -1.80 -22.38
C ILE A 223 -16.78 -3.27 -22.02
N THR A 224 -15.64 -3.87 -21.73
CA THR A 224 -15.59 -5.22 -21.18
C THR A 224 -15.78 -5.15 -19.67
N ARG A 225 -16.81 -5.85 -19.18
CA ARG A 225 -17.00 -6.05 -17.73
C ARG A 225 -16.86 -7.52 -17.38
N LYS A 226 -16.23 -7.77 -16.24
CA LYS A 226 -16.06 -9.12 -15.69
C LYS A 226 -16.89 -9.23 -14.42
N HIS A 227 -17.57 -10.33 -14.24
CA HIS A 227 -18.37 -10.63 -13.06
C HIS A 227 -18.12 -12.05 -12.59
N ILE A 228 -18.46 -12.34 -11.32
CA ILE A 228 -18.48 -13.71 -10.83
C ILE A 228 -19.59 -14.48 -11.58
N GLY A 229 -19.24 -15.62 -12.12
CA GLY A 229 -20.15 -16.49 -12.86
C GLY A 229 -20.64 -17.67 -12.03
N ASP A 230 -20.79 -18.84 -12.66
CA ASP A 230 -21.33 -20.03 -12.04
C ASP A 230 -20.33 -20.70 -11.08
N LYS A 231 -20.89 -21.40 -10.07
CA LYS A 231 -20.08 -22.24 -9.18
C LYS A 231 -19.57 -23.47 -9.96
N LEU A 232 -18.26 -23.66 -9.93
CA LEU A 232 -17.64 -24.83 -10.51
C LEU A 232 -17.86 -26.08 -9.64
N SER A 233 -17.53 -27.27 -10.18
CA SER A 233 -17.60 -28.51 -9.44
C SER A 233 -16.82 -28.44 -8.12
N ASP A 234 -17.34 -29.06 -7.06
CA ASP A 234 -16.67 -29.14 -5.76
C ASP A 234 -15.34 -29.95 -5.81
N GLU A 235 -15.12 -30.71 -6.88
CA GLU A 235 -13.84 -31.40 -7.15
C GLU A 235 -12.77 -30.45 -7.75
N THR A 236 -13.17 -29.26 -8.21
CA THR A 236 -12.24 -28.27 -8.77
C THR A 236 -11.23 -27.84 -7.72
N VAL A 237 -9.96 -27.83 -8.11
CA VAL A 237 -8.87 -27.29 -7.29
C VAL A 237 -8.39 -25.99 -7.91
N ALA A 238 -8.43 -24.92 -7.15
CA ALA A 238 -7.84 -23.65 -7.55
C ALA A 238 -6.49 -23.43 -6.87
N TYR A 239 -5.63 -22.66 -7.48
CA TYR A 239 -4.27 -22.40 -7.01
C TYR A 239 -3.95 -20.90 -7.00
N SER A 240 -3.15 -20.49 -6.06
CA SER A 240 -2.65 -19.10 -6.01
C SER A 240 -1.79 -18.79 -7.23
N LYS A 241 -2.06 -17.68 -7.94
CA LYS A 241 -1.37 -17.33 -9.20
C LYS A 241 0.15 -17.17 -9.06
N PHE A 242 0.64 -16.73 -7.91
CA PHE A 242 2.07 -16.53 -7.68
C PHE A 242 2.90 -17.83 -7.66
N ALA A 243 2.25 -18.99 -7.59
CA ALA A 243 2.90 -20.29 -7.69
C ALA A 243 3.50 -20.57 -9.08
N PHE A 244 3.10 -19.82 -10.10
CA PHE A 244 3.50 -20.07 -11.51
C PHE A 244 4.56 -19.09 -12.04
N VAL A 245 5.27 -18.36 -11.19
CA VAL A 245 6.37 -17.49 -11.65
C VAL A 245 7.56 -18.37 -12.03
N PRO A 246 8.04 -18.33 -13.30
CA PRO A 246 9.21 -19.10 -13.71
C PRO A 246 10.43 -18.78 -12.84
N GLY A 247 11.04 -19.84 -12.28
CA GLY A 247 12.22 -19.71 -11.41
C GLY A 247 11.95 -19.60 -9.91
N ARG A 248 10.69 -19.52 -9.46
CA ARG A 248 10.30 -19.73 -8.05
C ARG A 248 9.71 -21.12 -7.87
N ILE A 249 10.43 -21.98 -7.17
CA ILE A 249 9.94 -23.27 -6.71
C ILE A 249 9.22 -23.03 -5.39
N SER A 250 7.96 -22.58 -5.45
CA SER A 250 7.02 -22.70 -4.34
C SER A 250 5.90 -23.62 -4.81
N ASP A 251 5.58 -24.62 -4.00
CA ASP A 251 4.44 -25.46 -4.29
C ASP A 251 3.17 -24.59 -4.39
N PRO A 252 2.34 -24.79 -5.43
CA PRO A 252 1.13 -24.02 -5.61
C PRO A 252 0.19 -24.24 -4.42
N PHE A 253 -0.20 -23.14 -3.78
CA PHE A 253 -1.09 -23.18 -2.63
C PHE A 253 -2.52 -23.55 -3.09
N PRO A 254 -3.03 -24.77 -2.71
CA PRO A 254 -4.30 -25.28 -3.22
C PRO A 254 -5.51 -24.79 -2.41
N TYR A 255 -6.61 -24.55 -3.11
CA TYR A 255 -7.92 -24.28 -2.56
C TYR A 255 -8.89 -25.38 -3.04
N LYS A 256 -9.48 -26.13 -2.11
CA LYS A 256 -10.50 -27.17 -2.37
C LYS A 256 -11.76 -26.86 -1.57
N VAL A 257 -12.93 -27.00 -2.20
CA VAL A 257 -14.21 -26.74 -1.54
C VAL A 257 -14.37 -27.59 -0.27
N GLY A 258 -14.82 -26.96 0.79
CA GLY A 258 -15.04 -27.58 2.10
C GLY A 258 -13.79 -27.68 2.99
N GLN A 259 -12.59 -27.46 2.46
CA GLN A 259 -11.35 -27.56 3.22
C GLN A 259 -10.95 -26.24 3.89
N TRP A 260 -10.29 -26.37 5.02
CA TRP A 260 -9.59 -25.29 5.69
C TRP A 260 -8.24 -25.06 5.01
N VAL A 261 -7.88 -23.79 4.87
CA VAL A 261 -6.59 -23.35 4.33
C VAL A 261 -5.88 -22.49 5.36
N TYR A 262 -4.57 -22.66 5.42
CA TYR A 262 -3.67 -21.95 6.34
C TYR A 262 -2.46 -21.47 5.54
N PRO A 263 -1.96 -20.26 5.75
CA PRO A 263 -0.72 -19.83 5.12
C PRO A 263 0.47 -20.59 5.73
N ASP A 264 1.60 -20.54 5.05
CA ASP A 264 2.88 -21.05 5.55
C ASP A 264 3.34 -20.31 6.81
N GLU A 265 3.17 -18.99 6.81
CA GLU A 265 3.48 -18.09 7.93
C GLU A 265 2.41 -17.01 8.06
N TRP A 266 2.36 -16.39 9.23
CA TRP A 266 1.52 -15.21 9.49
C TRP A 266 2.40 -14.02 9.87
N ASP A 267 2.17 -12.88 9.21
CA ASP A 267 2.79 -11.61 9.55
C ASP A 267 1.75 -10.64 10.10
N ASP A 268 1.97 -10.19 11.34
CA ASP A 268 1.10 -9.22 12.02
C ASP A 268 1.30 -7.78 11.51
N ASN A 269 2.34 -7.52 10.70
CA ASN A 269 2.59 -6.19 10.15
C ASN A 269 1.50 -5.81 9.14
N ARG A 270 0.52 -5.02 9.59
CA ARG A 270 -0.59 -4.60 8.75
C ARG A 270 -0.21 -3.66 7.60
N PHE A 271 0.98 -3.07 7.64
CA PHE A 271 1.45 -2.14 6.62
C PHE A 271 2.18 -2.82 5.46
N ASP A 272 2.51 -4.10 5.58
CA ASP A 272 3.00 -4.91 4.48
C ASP A 272 1.86 -5.67 3.81
N GLU A 273 1.33 -5.10 2.72
CA GLU A 273 0.19 -5.70 1.99
C GLU A 273 0.52 -7.01 1.29
N CYS A 274 1.78 -7.27 1.01
CA CYS A 274 2.22 -8.44 0.24
C CYS A 274 2.89 -9.51 1.10
N SER A 275 2.89 -9.35 2.42
CA SER A 275 3.48 -10.29 3.36
C SER A 275 2.67 -11.59 3.53
N HIS A 276 3.14 -12.48 4.42
CA HIS A 276 2.57 -13.80 4.67
C HIS A 276 1.12 -13.76 5.15
N GLY A 277 0.31 -14.68 4.63
CA GLY A 277 -1.12 -14.77 4.92
C GLY A 277 -1.96 -15.17 3.69
N ILE A 278 -3.21 -15.51 3.92
CA ILE A 278 -4.18 -15.74 2.85
C ILE A 278 -4.75 -14.39 2.42
N HIS A 279 -4.37 -13.91 1.24
CA HIS A 279 -4.85 -12.66 0.68
C HIS A 279 -6.26 -12.80 0.11
N PHE A 280 -7.13 -11.85 0.43
CA PHE A 280 -8.52 -11.81 -0.05
C PHE A 280 -9.06 -10.38 -0.16
N PHE A 281 -10.21 -10.23 -0.77
CA PHE A 281 -10.99 -9.00 -0.80
C PHE A 281 -12.37 -9.24 -0.18
N VAL A 282 -12.93 -8.23 0.45
CA VAL A 282 -14.30 -8.34 1.04
C VAL A 282 -15.36 -8.30 -0.06
N ASN A 283 -15.06 -7.70 -1.20
CA ASN A 283 -15.96 -7.63 -2.35
C ASN A 283 -15.44 -8.47 -3.52
N ALA A 284 -16.33 -9.26 -4.13
CA ALA A 284 -15.98 -10.14 -5.25
C ALA A 284 -15.44 -9.38 -6.47
N GLN A 285 -16.03 -8.21 -6.79
CA GLN A 285 -15.58 -7.39 -7.91
C GLN A 285 -14.15 -6.91 -7.74
N GLU A 286 -13.75 -6.53 -6.52
CA GLU A 286 -12.37 -6.14 -6.22
C GLU A 286 -11.38 -7.28 -6.45
N ALA A 287 -11.79 -8.51 -6.11
CA ALA A 287 -10.97 -9.69 -6.39
C ALA A 287 -10.87 -9.97 -7.91
N ILE A 288 -11.92 -9.74 -8.67
CA ILE A 288 -11.94 -9.92 -10.14
C ILE A 288 -11.03 -8.91 -10.82
N ASP A 289 -11.08 -7.65 -10.39
CA ASP A 289 -10.36 -6.52 -11.00
C ASP A 289 -8.88 -6.49 -10.62
N TYR A 290 -8.49 -7.23 -9.56
CA TYR A 290 -7.11 -7.41 -9.13
C TYR A 290 -6.34 -8.36 -10.05
#